data_11af092e7d614304f0e0349ac530de11
#
_entry.id   11af092e7d614304f0e0349ac530de11
#
_cell.length_a   1.000
_cell.length_b   1.000
_cell.length_c   1.000
_cell.angle_alpha   90.00
_cell.angle_beta   90.00
_cell.angle_gamma   90.00
#
_symmetry.space_group_name_H-M   'P 1'
#
loop_
_entity.id
_entity.type
_entity.pdbx_description
1 polymer ?
#
loop_
_entity_poly.entity_id
_entity_poly.type
_entity_poly.pdbx_seq_one_letter_code
_entity_poly.pdbx_strand_id
1 'polypeptide(L)'
;KVVSRNLAYHGTSMGALSITGLESIKTVFEPLVPGAVKVPETNHYRCPTCQDEPHCSLHAAEAIEEAILREGPETVAAVFLEPVQNAGGCLVPPPGYFDRVREICDRHGVLLVSDEVICAFGRIGRMFGCERYGYQPDMITCAKALSSSYIPIAALMISEPIYQAMVKESEKLGLFGHGSTYGGHPVAAAVALETLNIYEERDIVGRVRALGPRFQDGLRRHADHPLIGEVRGVGLAAGIELVRDKATKEAFSPKLGVGGYFQSQAQEEGLLIRAIGDTLAVCPPLLIS
;
A
#
# COMPACT_ATOMS: atom_id res chain seq x y z
N LYS A 1 11.35 6.13 16.16
CA LYS A 1 10.94 6.70 14.86
C LYS A 1 10.31 5.62 14.01
N VAL A 2 9.56 6.01 12.96
CA VAL A 2 8.96 5.09 11.99
C VAL A 2 9.34 5.54 10.59
N VAL A 3 9.89 4.62 9.79
CA VAL A 3 10.25 4.86 8.39
C VAL A 3 9.07 4.46 7.49
N SER A 4 8.70 5.31 6.55
CA SER A 4 7.66 5.04 5.54
C SER A 4 8.00 5.73 4.22
N ARG A 5 7.36 5.29 3.12
CA ARG A 5 7.66 5.83 1.79
C ARG A 5 6.94 7.16 1.50
N ASN A 6 7.52 7.97 0.64
CA ASN A 6 6.79 9.01 -0.07
C ASN A 6 5.59 8.38 -0.81
N LEU A 7 4.55 9.17 -1.06
CA LEU A 7 3.30 8.74 -1.72
C LEU A 7 2.57 7.58 -1.02
N ALA A 8 3.03 7.12 0.16
CA ALA A 8 2.33 6.12 0.95
C ALA A 8 1.07 6.69 1.61
N TYR A 9 0.07 5.84 1.83
CA TYR A 9 -1.12 6.19 2.58
C TYR A 9 -1.39 5.16 3.67
N HIS A 10 -1.32 5.59 4.93
CA HIS A 10 -1.50 4.72 6.09
C HIS A 10 -2.68 5.13 6.98
N GLY A 11 -3.44 6.13 6.55
CA GLY A 11 -4.61 6.63 7.28
C GLY A 11 -4.53 8.11 7.63
N THR A 12 -5.56 8.62 8.32
CA THR A 12 -5.75 10.04 8.65
C THR A 12 -5.91 10.30 10.16
N SER A 13 -5.81 9.29 11.01
CA SER A 13 -5.61 9.54 12.44
C SER A 13 -4.23 10.17 12.68
N MET A 14 -4.04 10.90 13.78
CA MET A 14 -2.84 11.73 14.00
C MET A 14 -1.53 10.95 13.76
N GLY A 15 -1.38 9.75 14.33
CA GLY A 15 -0.18 8.93 14.13
C GLY A 15 -0.07 8.36 12.71
N ALA A 16 -1.16 7.87 12.15
CA ALA A 16 -1.18 7.32 10.78
C ALA A 16 -0.92 8.41 9.73
N LEU A 17 -1.48 9.62 9.93
CA LEU A 17 -1.24 10.75 9.04
C LEU A 17 0.22 11.19 9.08
N SER A 18 0.89 11.10 10.24
CA SER A 18 2.31 11.42 10.37
C SER A 18 3.18 10.55 9.47
N ILE A 19 2.89 9.25 9.37
CA ILE A 19 3.62 8.30 8.52
C ILE A 19 3.05 8.19 7.10
N THR A 20 1.91 8.82 6.79
CA THR A 20 1.41 8.97 5.42
C THR A 20 2.34 9.89 4.61
N GLY A 21 2.63 9.54 3.36
CA GLY A 21 3.56 10.24 2.46
C GLY A 21 2.89 11.14 1.42
N LEU A 22 1.55 11.29 1.46
CA LEU A 22 0.79 12.16 0.58
C LEU A 22 0.72 13.57 1.19
N GLU A 23 1.63 14.45 0.81
CA GLU A 23 1.74 15.80 1.37
C GLU A 23 0.46 16.63 1.23
N SER A 24 -0.27 16.47 0.13
CA SER A 24 -1.52 17.21 -0.14
C SER A 24 -2.61 17.05 0.92
N ILE A 25 -2.59 15.96 1.69
CA ILE A 25 -3.56 15.70 2.75
C ILE A 25 -3.01 15.92 4.16
N LYS A 26 -1.73 16.26 4.29
CA LYS A 26 -1.04 16.43 5.58
C LYS A 26 -0.91 17.88 6.01
N THR A 27 -0.50 18.74 5.09
CA THR A 27 -0.07 20.12 5.38
C THR A 27 -1.10 20.95 6.13
N VAL A 28 -2.38 20.69 5.93
CA VAL A 28 -3.47 21.39 6.63
C VAL A 28 -3.67 20.96 8.08
N PHE A 29 -3.04 19.85 8.50
CA PHE A 29 -3.19 19.26 9.85
C PHE A 29 -1.89 19.34 10.68
N GLU A 30 -0.86 19.98 10.18
CA GLU A 30 0.39 20.16 10.93
C GLU A 30 0.23 21.11 12.13
N PRO A 31 1.00 20.91 13.24
CA PRO A 31 2.05 19.90 13.39
C PRO A 31 1.49 18.50 13.71
N LEU A 32 2.12 17.47 13.13
CA LEU A 32 1.79 16.07 13.34
C LEU A 32 2.73 15.43 14.41
N VAL A 33 2.56 14.12 14.66
CA VAL A 33 3.40 13.38 15.59
C VAL A 33 4.85 13.34 15.07
N PRO A 34 5.85 13.75 15.86
CA PRO A 34 7.24 13.71 15.44
C PRO A 34 7.77 12.27 15.30
N GLY A 35 8.85 12.09 14.53
CA GLY A 35 9.54 10.82 14.38
C GLY A 35 9.11 10.01 13.16
N ALA A 36 8.31 10.57 12.25
CA ALA A 36 8.06 9.99 10.93
C ALA A 36 9.24 10.34 9.99
N VAL A 37 9.85 9.32 9.40
CA VAL A 37 10.98 9.45 8.47
C VAL A 37 10.55 8.99 7.09
N LYS A 38 10.77 9.81 6.07
CA LYS A 38 10.37 9.51 4.68
C LYS A 38 11.55 9.03 3.85
N VAL A 39 11.27 8.02 3.02
CA VAL A 39 12.19 7.46 2.03
C VAL A 39 11.50 7.43 0.65
N PRO A 40 12.26 7.30 -0.46
CA PRO A 40 11.68 7.20 -1.79
C PRO A 40 10.65 6.06 -1.93
N GLU A 41 9.67 6.27 -2.77
CA GLU A 41 8.71 5.27 -3.22
C GLU A 41 9.31 4.29 -4.25
N THR A 42 8.56 3.22 -4.55
CA THR A 42 8.96 2.19 -5.53
C THR A 42 8.50 2.49 -6.96
N ASN A 43 8.53 3.77 -7.37
CA ASN A 43 8.13 4.17 -8.72
C ASN A 43 9.31 4.08 -9.69
N HIS A 44 9.53 2.91 -10.32
CA HIS A 44 10.62 2.72 -11.28
C HIS A 44 10.51 3.67 -12.47
N TYR A 45 9.31 3.88 -12.99
CA TYR A 45 9.06 4.79 -14.13
C TYR A 45 9.56 6.23 -13.89
N ARG A 46 9.53 6.69 -12.63
CA ARG A 46 9.96 8.02 -12.20
C ARG A 46 11.21 8.00 -11.31
N CYS A 47 11.86 6.86 -11.16
CA CYS A 47 13.04 6.75 -10.30
C CYS A 47 14.21 7.59 -10.86
N PRO A 48 14.72 8.57 -10.12
CA PRO A 48 15.81 9.40 -10.61
C PRO A 48 17.13 8.64 -10.82
N THR A 49 17.24 7.46 -10.23
CA THR A 49 18.46 6.64 -10.25
C THR A 49 18.43 5.56 -11.33
N CYS A 50 17.29 4.94 -11.58
CA CYS A 50 17.21 3.73 -12.42
C CYS A 50 16.03 3.70 -13.39
N GLN A 51 15.35 4.83 -13.65
CA GLN A 51 14.19 4.87 -14.55
C GLN A 51 14.53 4.51 -16.01
N ASP A 52 15.77 4.63 -16.41
CA ASP A 52 16.25 4.35 -17.76
C ASP A 52 16.97 2.98 -17.84
N GLU A 53 17.09 2.28 -16.71
CA GLU A 53 17.68 0.95 -16.62
C GLU A 53 16.62 -0.13 -16.86
N PRO A 54 16.98 -1.27 -17.48
CA PRO A 54 16.03 -2.36 -17.71
C PRO A 54 15.58 -3.03 -16.41
N HIS A 55 16.35 -2.87 -15.33
CA HIS A 55 16.08 -3.42 -14.01
C HIS A 55 16.31 -2.37 -12.93
N CYS A 56 15.42 -2.35 -11.92
CA CYS A 56 15.58 -1.46 -10.78
C CYS A 56 16.80 -1.87 -9.92
N SER A 57 17.60 -0.87 -9.55
CA SER A 57 18.78 -1.03 -8.67
C SER A 57 18.43 -1.23 -7.19
N LEU A 58 17.14 -1.36 -6.84
CA LEU A 58 16.62 -1.41 -5.45
C LEU A 58 16.94 -0.16 -4.62
N HIS A 59 17.26 0.96 -5.27
CA HIS A 59 17.56 2.23 -4.63
C HIS A 59 16.56 2.60 -3.51
N ALA A 60 15.25 2.34 -3.68
CA ALA A 60 14.24 2.63 -2.66
C ALA A 60 14.37 1.71 -1.43
N ALA A 61 14.94 0.51 -1.54
CA ALA A 61 15.25 -0.34 -0.40
C ALA A 61 16.52 0.12 0.31
N GLU A 62 17.57 0.46 -0.44
CA GLU A 62 18.81 0.99 0.12
C GLU A 62 18.57 2.31 0.89
N ALA A 63 17.69 3.18 0.41
CA ALA A 63 17.31 4.40 1.09
C ALA A 63 16.66 4.15 2.46
N ILE A 64 16.04 2.98 2.68
CA ILE A 64 15.55 2.58 4.01
C ILE A 64 16.74 2.34 4.95
N GLU A 65 17.76 1.61 4.51
CA GLU A 65 18.96 1.36 5.31
C GLU A 65 19.69 2.66 5.65
N GLU A 66 19.88 3.53 4.66
CA GLU A 66 20.47 4.86 4.84
C GLU A 66 19.70 5.69 5.87
N ALA A 67 18.36 5.64 5.82
CA ALA A 67 17.50 6.34 6.78
C ALA A 67 17.67 5.76 8.20
N ILE A 68 17.67 4.44 8.36
CA ILE A 68 17.89 3.77 9.66
C ILE A 68 19.24 4.16 10.26
N LEU A 69 20.30 4.11 9.46
CA LEU A 69 21.65 4.45 9.90
C LEU A 69 21.78 5.94 10.27
N ARG A 70 21.19 6.83 9.47
CA ARG A 70 21.19 8.28 9.73
C ARG A 70 20.44 8.64 11.01
N GLU A 71 19.32 7.98 11.27
CA GLU A 71 18.47 8.25 12.43
C GLU A 71 18.97 7.58 13.72
N GLY A 72 19.90 6.63 13.62
CA GLY A 72 20.38 5.73 14.68
C GLY A 72 19.47 4.50 14.81
N PRO A 73 19.96 3.29 14.48
CA PRO A 73 19.13 2.06 14.46
C PRO A 73 18.34 1.84 15.76
N GLU A 74 18.95 2.16 16.90
CA GLU A 74 18.33 2.03 18.24
C GLU A 74 17.16 2.99 18.49
N THR A 75 16.97 3.99 17.61
CA THR A 75 15.85 4.96 17.69
C THR A 75 14.73 4.68 16.68
N VAL A 76 14.93 3.73 15.76
CA VAL A 76 13.96 3.36 14.73
C VAL A 76 13.20 2.11 15.17
N ALA A 77 11.92 2.24 15.43
CA ALA A 77 11.08 1.13 15.89
C ALA A 77 10.61 0.25 14.73
N ALA A 78 10.22 0.85 13.60
CA ALA A 78 9.61 0.11 12.51
C ALA A 78 9.80 0.77 11.13
N VAL A 79 9.77 -0.07 10.11
CA VAL A 79 9.54 0.27 8.71
C VAL A 79 8.11 -0.12 8.36
N PHE A 80 7.31 0.81 7.86
CA PHE A 80 5.87 0.64 7.61
C PHE A 80 5.59 0.78 6.11
N LEU A 81 5.19 -0.32 5.44
CA LEU A 81 5.11 -0.37 3.97
C LEU A 81 3.82 -1.05 3.48
N GLU A 82 3.23 -0.50 2.43
CA GLU A 82 2.21 -1.17 1.62
C GLU A 82 2.90 -2.16 0.65
N PRO A 83 2.40 -3.38 0.45
CA PRO A 83 2.93 -4.27 -0.60
C PRO A 83 2.86 -3.66 -2.00
N VAL A 84 1.79 -2.92 -2.29
CA VAL A 84 1.61 -2.06 -3.46
C VAL A 84 1.09 -0.72 -2.96
N GLN A 85 1.72 0.38 -3.35
CA GLN A 85 1.26 1.73 -2.96
C GLN A 85 0.08 2.16 -3.83
N ASN A 86 -1.13 1.75 -3.45
CA ASN A 86 -2.32 2.01 -4.26
C ASN A 86 -2.70 3.49 -4.29
N ALA A 87 -2.76 4.14 -3.13
CA ALA A 87 -3.11 5.56 -3.03
C ALA A 87 -2.03 6.48 -3.62
N GLY A 88 -0.80 6.00 -3.76
CA GLY A 88 0.29 6.67 -4.46
C GLY A 88 0.28 6.50 -5.99
N GLY A 89 -0.71 5.80 -6.55
CA GLY A 89 -0.81 5.56 -7.99
C GLY A 89 -0.55 4.11 -8.41
N CYS A 90 -0.87 3.14 -7.56
CA CYS A 90 -0.65 1.71 -7.79
C CYS A 90 0.81 1.37 -8.10
N LEU A 91 1.74 1.87 -7.29
CA LEU A 91 3.17 1.62 -7.46
C LEU A 91 3.51 0.20 -7.03
N VAL A 92 3.87 -0.62 -8.01
CA VAL A 92 4.25 -2.02 -7.81
C VAL A 92 5.74 -2.08 -7.49
N PRO A 93 6.16 -2.76 -6.41
CA PRO A 93 7.57 -2.87 -6.08
C PRO A 93 8.33 -3.71 -7.10
N PRO A 94 9.59 -3.41 -7.37
CA PRO A 94 10.44 -4.21 -8.26
C PRO A 94 10.76 -5.57 -7.61
N PRO A 95 11.11 -6.60 -8.42
CA PRO A 95 11.58 -7.88 -7.90
C PRO A 95 12.74 -7.73 -6.91
N GLY A 96 12.72 -8.48 -5.82
CA GLY A 96 13.76 -8.45 -4.78
C GLY A 96 13.65 -7.30 -3.77
N TYR A 97 12.72 -6.35 -3.98
CA TYR A 97 12.57 -5.21 -3.07
C TYR A 97 12.27 -5.64 -1.63
N PHE A 98 11.28 -6.49 -1.42
CA PHE A 98 10.91 -6.92 -0.08
C PHE A 98 11.88 -7.89 0.56
N ASP A 99 12.60 -8.69 -0.24
CA ASP A 99 13.70 -9.53 0.24
C ASP A 99 14.79 -8.64 0.85
N ARG A 100 15.16 -7.59 0.12
CA ARG A 100 16.17 -6.62 0.61
C ARG A 100 15.70 -5.83 1.82
N VAL A 101 14.43 -5.38 1.84
CA VAL A 101 13.87 -4.69 3.00
C VAL A 101 13.84 -5.58 4.23
N ARG A 102 13.47 -6.86 4.11
CA ARG A 102 13.47 -7.79 5.24
C ARG A 102 14.89 -7.99 5.78
N GLU A 103 15.86 -8.20 4.89
CA GLU A 103 17.28 -8.30 5.26
C GLU A 103 17.77 -7.07 6.04
N ILE A 104 17.43 -5.87 5.58
CA ILE A 104 17.78 -4.61 6.25
C ILE A 104 17.15 -4.55 7.65
N CYS A 105 15.85 -4.82 7.76
CA CYS A 105 15.15 -4.80 9.02
C CYS A 105 15.73 -5.80 10.03
N ASP A 106 16.04 -7.01 9.59
CA ASP A 106 16.65 -8.05 10.44
C ASP A 106 18.05 -7.63 10.91
N ARG A 107 18.87 -7.09 10.01
CA ARG A 107 20.22 -6.64 10.33
C ARG A 107 20.27 -5.57 11.42
N HIS A 108 19.29 -4.67 11.41
CA HIS A 108 19.26 -3.52 12.33
C HIS A 108 18.29 -3.70 13.50
N GLY A 109 17.60 -4.85 13.60
CA GLY A 109 16.64 -5.10 14.67
C GLY A 109 15.41 -4.19 14.62
N VAL A 110 15.00 -3.75 13.41
CA VAL A 110 13.86 -2.88 13.15
C VAL A 110 12.67 -3.72 12.71
N LEU A 111 11.48 -3.46 13.25
CA LEU A 111 10.27 -4.20 12.90
C LEU A 111 9.79 -3.84 11.47
N LEU A 112 9.33 -4.85 10.72
CA LEU A 112 8.67 -4.65 9.42
C LEU A 112 7.16 -4.79 9.57
N VAL A 113 6.43 -3.72 9.27
CA VAL A 113 4.97 -3.69 9.27
C VAL A 113 4.46 -3.69 7.83
N SER A 114 3.68 -4.69 7.47
CA SER A 114 2.97 -4.75 6.18
C SER A 114 1.60 -4.10 6.30
N ASP A 115 1.39 -3.01 5.57
CA ASP A 115 0.08 -2.38 5.44
C ASP A 115 -0.71 -3.07 4.33
N GLU A 116 -1.53 -4.01 4.73
CA GLU A 116 -2.34 -4.85 3.86
C GLU A 116 -3.77 -4.32 3.67
N VAL A 117 -4.05 -3.11 4.11
CA VAL A 117 -5.40 -2.52 4.10
C VAL A 117 -6.05 -2.52 2.71
N ILE A 118 -5.26 -2.48 1.64
CA ILE A 118 -5.76 -2.60 0.26
C ILE A 118 -5.35 -3.94 -0.39
N CYS A 119 -4.14 -4.42 -0.14
CA CYS A 119 -3.57 -5.57 -0.85
C CYS A 119 -4.13 -6.92 -0.38
N ALA A 120 -4.60 -7.02 0.88
CA ALA A 120 -5.13 -8.26 1.43
C ALA A 120 -6.47 -8.71 0.80
N PHE A 121 -6.86 -9.90 1.19
CA PHE A 121 -8.14 -10.54 0.87
C PHE A 121 -8.39 -10.72 -0.63
N GLY A 122 -7.32 -11.06 -1.36
CA GLY A 122 -7.41 -11.44 -2.76
C GLY A 122 -7.13 -10.34 -3.77
N ARG A 123 -7.05 -9.06 -3.39
CA ARG A 123 -6.88 -7.93 -4.33
C ARG A 123 -5.77 -8.13 -5.36
N ILE A 124 -4.66 -8.72 -4.94
CA ILE A 124 -3.49 -8.97 -5.81
C ILE A 124 -3.24 -10.46 -6.08
N GLY A 125 -4.27 -11.30 -5.93
CA GLY A 125 -4.23 -12.74 -6.25
C GLY A 125 -3.61 -13.64 -5.17
N ARG A 126 -3.45 -13.12 -3.95
CA ARG A 126 -3.05 -13.84 -2.74
C ARG A 126 -3.91 -13.36 -1.58
N MET A 127 -3.99 -14.14 -0.48
CA MET A 127 -4.73 -13.70 0.71
C MET A 127 -4.11 -12.42 1.27
N PHE A 128 -2.77 -12.36 1.34
CA PHE A 128 -2.01 -11.18 1.74
C PHE A 128 -0.97 -10.80 0.68
N GLY A 129 -0.62 -9.52 0.61
CA GLY A 129 0.39 -9.01 -0.29
C GLY A 129 1.79 -9.49 0.07
N CYS A 130 2.10 -9.69 1.36
CA CYS A 130 3.36 -10.25 1.80
C CYS A 130 3.60 -11.66 1.24
N GLU A 131 2.55 -12.49 1.08
CA GLU A 131 2.64 -13.80 0.41
C GLU A 131 3.00 -13.65 -1.09
N ARG A 132 2.48 -12.61 -1.73
CA ARG A 132 2.75 -12.33 -3.14
C ARG A 132 4.22 -12.05 -3.40
N TYR A 133 4.85 -11.32 -2.46
CA TYR A 133 6.23 -10.87 -2.57
C TYR A 133 7.20 -11.70 -1.72
N GLY A 134 6.72 -12.76 -1.05
CA GLY A 134 7.56 -13.76 -0.37
C GLY A 134 8.26 -13.27 0.88
N TYR A 135 7.75 -12.24 1.58
CA TYR A 135 8.35 -11.77 2.82
C TYR A 135 7.46 -12.02 4.04
N GLN A 136 8.09 -12.17 5.20
CA GLN A 136 7.43 -12.33 6.49
C GLN A 136 7.50 -11.02 7.29
N PRO A 137 6.40 -10.26 7.43
CA PRO A 137 6.37 -9.09 8.29
C PRO A 137 6.26 -9.48 9.77
N ASP A 138 6.67 -8.57 10.66
CA ASP A 138 6.49 -8.71 12.10
C ASP A 138 5.06 -8.36 12.53
N MET A 139 4.42 -7.44 11.78
CA MET A 139 3.02 -7.03 11.97
C MET A 139 2.32 -6.84 10.62
N ILE A 140 1.01 -7.07 10.64
CA ILE A 140 0.14 -6.82 9.47
C ILE A 140 -1.05 -5.97 9.91
N THR A 141 -1.31 -4.86 9.20
CA THR A 141 -2.56 -4.11 9.34
C THR A 141 -3.51 -4.44 8.20
N CYS A 142 -4.78 -4.71 8.52
CA CYS A 142 -5.81 -4.96 7.52
C CYS A 142 -7.16 -4.32 7.89
N ALA A 143 -7.95 -4.01 6.87
CA ALA A 143 -9.27 -3.40 6.99
C ALA A 143 -10.06 -3.64 5.69
N LYS A 144 -10.92 -2.72 5.30
CA LYS A 144 -11.68 -2.67 4.02
C LYS A 144 -12.30 -4.02 3.63
N ALA A 145 -11.59 -4.79 2.81
CA ALA A 145 -12.06 -6.08 2.33
C ALA A 145 -12.25 -7.13 3.45
N LEU A 146 -11.72 -6.89 4.66
CA LEU A 146 -11.98 -7.71 5.84
C LEU A 146 -13.47 -7.86 6.14
N SER A 147 -14.27 -6.83 5.87
CA SER A 147 -15.74 -6.86 6.00
C SER A 147 -16.46 -6.49 4.70
N SER A 148 -15.74 -6.33 3.59
CA SER A 148 -16.29 -5.83 2.31
C SER A 148 -17.17 -4.58 2.46
N SER A 149 -16.82 -3.70 3.39
CA SER A 149 -17.53 -2.45 3.73
C SER A 149 -18.94 -2.61 4.34
N TYR A 150 -19.33 -3.81 4.76
CA TYR A 150 -20.61 -4.02 5.43
C TYR A 150 -20.64 -3.41 6.84
N ILE A 151 -19.48 -3.39 7.52
CA ILE A 151 -19.34 -2.78 8.85
C ILE A 151 -17.91 -2.25 9.03
N PRO A 152 -17.71 -1.14 9.78
CA PRO A 152 -16.36 -0.67 10.12
C PRO A 152 -15.64 -1.68 11.01
N ILE A 153 -14.53 -2.22 10.51
CA ILE A 153 -13.62 -3.10 11.25
C ILE A 153 -12.23 -2.98 10.67
N ALA A 154 -11.23 -3.07 11.53
CA ALA A 154 -9.84 -3.23 11.17
C ALA A 154 -9.18 -4.22 12.13
N ALA A 155 -8.07 -4.80 11.73
CA ALA A 155 -7.28 -5.69 12.56
C ALA A 155 -5.78 -5.36 12.45
N LEU A 156 -5.08 -5.54 13.56
CA LEU A 156 -3.64 -5.58 13.64
C LEU A 156 -3.24 -6.99 14.08
N MET A 157 -2.54 -7.69 13.21
CA MET A 157 -1.92 -8.97 13.55
C MET A 157 -0.47 -8.72 13.95
N ILE A 158 -0.02 -9.36 15.00
CA ILE A 158 1.34 -9.25 15.55
C ILE A 158 1.98 -10.63 15.66
N SER A 159 3.29 -10.68 15.50
CA SER A 159 4.05 -11.92 15.67
C SER A 159 4.15 -12.32 17.14
N GLU A 160 4.38 -13.62 17.39
CA GLU A 160 4.50 -14.16 18.73
C GLU A 160 5.57 -13.46 19.61
N PRO A 161 6.77 -13.12 19.10
CA PRO A 161 7.75 -12.38 19.89
C PRO A 161 7.25 -11.01 20.38
N ILE A 162 6.48 -10.28 19.54
CA ILE A 162 5.89 -9.00 19.93
C ILE A 162 4.81 -9.23 20.99
N TYR A 163 3.95 -10.22 20.81
CA TYR A 163 2.92 -10.57 21.78
C TYR A 163 3.53 -10.90 23.15
N GLN A 164 4.56 -11.71 23.19
CA GLN A 164 5.23 -12.08 24.45
C GLN A 164 5.91 -10.87 25.14
N ALA A 165 6.48 -9.94 24.35
CA ALA A 165 7.02 -8.71 24.91
C ALA A 165 5.90 -7.84 25.53
N MET A 166 4.75 -7.74 24.86
CA MET A 166 3.57 -6.98 25.35
C MET A 166 3.00 -7.61 26.64
N VAL A 167 2.91 -8.96 26.71
CA VAL A 167 2.46 -9.68 27.91
C VAL A 167 3.38 -9.35 29.10
N LYS A 168 4.69 -9.47 28.92
CA LYS A 168 5.70 -9.14 29.94
C LYS A 168 5.54 -7.71 30.48
N GLU A 169 5.35 -6.73 29.61
CA GLU A 169 5.19 -5.35 30.04
C GLU A 169 3.83 -5.11 30.70
N SER A 170 2.76 -5.76 30.19
CA SER A 170 1.43 -5.68 30.82
C SER A 170 1.41 -6.28 32.23
N GLU A 171 2.14 -7.35 32.47
CA GLU A 171 2.29 -7.95 33.81
C GLU A 171 2.96 -6.97 34.79
N LYS A 172 3.99 -6.24 34.36
CA LYS A 172 4.68 -5.22 35.19
C LYS A 172 3.75 -4.04 35.51
N LEU A 173 2.94 -3.61 34.54
CA LEU A 173 2.05 -2.47 34.68
C LEU A 173 0.69 -2.84 35.34
N GLY A 174 0.37 -4.14 35.41
CA GLY A 174 -0.91 -4.65 35.90
C GLY A 174 -2.07 -4.46 34.92
N LEU A 175 -1.83 -3.94 33.72
CA LEU A 175 -2.81 -3.78 32.66
C LEU A 175 -2.17 -3.66 31.28
N PHE A 176 -2.93 -3.94 30.21
CA PHE A 176 -2.62 -3.54 28.84
C PHE A 176 -3.29 -2.20 28.54
N GLY A 177 -2.49 -1.13 28.57
CA GLY A 177 -2.98 0.26 28.52
C GLY A 177 -3.44 0.77 27.15
N HIS A 178 -3.83 -0.14 26.22
CA HIS A 178 -4.30 0.23 24.88
C HIS A 178 -5.59 -0.49 24.51
N GLY A 179 -6.52 0.25 23.92
CA GLY A 179 -7.79 -0.29 23.43
C GLY A 179 -8.73 0.82 22.97
N SER A 180 -9.75 0.44 22.23
CA SER A 180 -10.84 1.34 21.84
C SER A 180 -12.16 0.78 22.37
N THR A 181 -13.14 1.68 22.65
CA THR A 181 -14.44 1.30 23.20
C THR A 181 -15.16 0.22 22.37
N TYR A 182 -15.04 0.29 21.05
CA TYR A 182 -15.63 -0.69 20.14
C TYR A 182 -14.67 -1.78 19.66
N GLY A 183 -13.48 -1.90 20.28
CA GLY A 183 -12.56 -3.00 19.99
C GLY A 183 -13.22 -4.36 20.31
N GLY A 184 -13.09 -5.33 19.40
CA GLY A 184 -13.71 -6.65 19.56
C GLY A 184 -15.24 -6.66 19.49
N HIS A 185 -15.89 -5.69 18.84
CA HIS A 185 -17.33 -5.62 18.71
C HIS A 185 -17.89 -6.90 18.05
N PRO A 186 -18.79 -7.66 18.73
CA PRO A 186 -19.16 -9.00 18.30
C PRO A 186 -19.88 -9.04 16.95
N VAL A 187 -20.72 -8.03 16.63
CA VAL A 187 -21.37 -7.96 15.31
C VAL A 187 -20.34 -7.69 14.21
N ALA A 188 -19.37 -6.81 14.45
CA ALA A 188 -18.32 -6.54 13.46
C ALA A 188 -17.43 -7.78 13.22
N ALA A 189 -17.10 -8.50 14.29
CA ALA A 189 -16.34 -9.75 14.20
C ALA A 189 -17.12 -10.83 13.44
N ALA A 190 -18.42 -10.98 13.70
CA ALA A 190 -19.28 -11.93 12.99
C ALA A 190 -19.38 -11.63 11.48
N VAL A 191 -19.53 -10.35 11.12
CA VAL A 191 -19.55 -9.93 9.70
C VAL A 191 -18.20 -10.18 9.03
N ALA A 192 -17.09 -9.88 9.71
CA ALA A 192 -15.76 -10.17 9.17
C ALA A 192 -15.54 -11.68 8.96
N LEU A 193 -15.95 -12.50 9.93
CA LEU A 193 -15.84 -13.95 9.85
C LEU A 193 -16.66 -14.50 8.67
N GLU A 194 -17.90 -14.04 8.51
CA GLU A 194 -18.75 -14.46 7.38
C GLU A 194 -18.14 -13.99 6.03
N THR A 195 -17.55 -12.79 5.99
CA THR A 195 -16.86 -12.32 4.78
C THR A 195 -15.69 -13.25 4.41
N LEU A 196 -14.93 -13.72 5.39
CA LEU A 196 -13.84 -14.66 5.16
C LEU A 196 -14.37 -16.02 4.67
N ASN A 197 -15.46 -16.54 5.26
CA ASN A 197 -16.14 -17.75 4.79
C ASN A 197 -16.54 -17.62 3.31
N ILE A 198 -17.15 -16.50 2.92
CA ILE A 198 -17.53 -16.22 1.52
C ILE A 198 -16.29 -16.20 0.60
N TYR A 199 -15.16 -15.67 1.05
CA TYR A 199 -13.91 -15.68 0.26
C TYR A 199 -13.41 -17.10 0.00
N GLU A 200 -13.49 -17.98 0.99
CA GLU A 200 -13.14 -19.40 0.87
C GLU A 200 -14.15 -20.14 -0.01
N GLU A 201 -15.45 -20.07 0.28
CA GLU A 201 -16.51 -20.76 -0.42
C GLU A 201 -16.56 -20.43 -1.91
N ARG A 202 -16.28 -19.19 -2.27
CA ARG A 202 -16.31 -18.70 -3.66
C ARG A 202 -14.94 -18.68 -4.34
N ASP A 203 -13.91 -19.15 -3.66
CA ASP A 203 -12.51 -19.09 -4.12
C ASP A 203 -12.16 -17.73 -4.73
N ILE A 204 -12.45 -16.64 -3.99
CA ILE A 204 -12.23 -15.28 -4.48
C ILE A 204 -10.76 -15.04 -4.86
N VAL A 205 -9.83 -15.57 -4.06
CA VAL A 205 -8.39 -15.44 -4.32
C VAL A 205 -7.99 -16.14 -5.61
N GLY A 206 -8.48 -17.37 -5.84
CA GLY A 206 -8.25 -18.12 -7.07
C GLY A 206 -8.87 -17.44 -8.28
N ARG A 207 -10.09 -16.90 -8.13
CA ARG A 207 -10.77 -16.10 -9.18
C ARG A 207 -9.93 -14.89 -9.59
N VAL A 208 -9.43 -14.10 -8.64
CA VAL A 208 -8.57 -12.94 -8.94
C VAL A 208 -7.27 -13.38 -9.62
N ARG A 209 -6.69 -14.50 -9.18
CA ARG A 209 -5.49 -15.07 -9.80
C ARG A 209 -5.71 -15.44 -11.26
N ALA A 210 -6.85 -16.02 -11.58
CA ALA A 210 -7.22 -16.39 -12.93
C ALA A 210 -7.56 -15.17 -13.81
N LEU A 211 -8.28 -14.19 -13.27
CA LEU A 211 -8.76 -13.02 -14.02
C LEU A 211 -7.71 -11.90 -14.14
N GLY A 212 -6.80 -11.80 -13.16
CA GLY A 212 -5.79 -10.75 -13.10
C GLY A 212 -4.99 -10.56 -14.39
N PRO A 213 -4.44 -11.60 -15.02
CA PRO A 213 -3.73 -11.47 -16.31
C PRO A 213 -4.58 -10.80 -17.39
N ARG A 214 -5.82 -11.27 -17.59
CA ARG A 214 -6.75 -10.69 -18.59
C ARG A 214 -7.02 -9.21 -18.31
N PHE A 215 -7.21 -8.84 -17.03
CA PHE A 215 -7.43 -7.46 -16.63
C PHE A 215 -6.21 -6.59 -16.93
N GLN A 216 -5.01 -7.02 -16.52
CA GLN A 216 -3.77 -6.30 -16.74
C GLN A 216 -3.45 -6.16 -18.24
N ASP A 217 -3.61 -7.23 -19.03
CA ASP A 217 -3.35 -7.20 -20.46
C ASP A 217 -4.37 -6.33 -21.19
N GLY A 218 -5.64 -6.34 -20.73
CA GLY A 218 -6.68 -5.44 -21.25
C GLY A 218 -6.30 -3.97 -21.13
N LEU A 219 -5.73 -3.56 -20.00
CA LEU A 219 -5.25 -2.19 -19.78
C LEU A 219 -3.98 -1.89 -20.59
N ARG A 220 -3.04 -2.82 -20.64
CA ARG A 220 -1.77 -2.65 -21.38
C ARG A 220 -1.94 -2.48 -22.89
N ARG A 221 -3.07 -2.94 -23.48
CA ARG A 221 -3.38 -2.68 -24.90
C ARG A 221 -3.42 -1.20 -25.25
N HIS A 222 -3.65 -0.33 -24.26
CA HIS A 222 -3.68 1.12 -24.43
C HIS A 222 -2.32 1.78 -24.16
N ALA A 223 -1.30 1.00 -23.78
CA ALA A 223 0.01 1.54 -23.42
C ALA A 223 0.69 2.32 -24.55
N ASP A 224 0.37 2.04 -25.83
CA ASP A 224 0.95 2.77 -26.97
C ASP A 224 0.34 4.13 -27.22
N HIS A 225 -0.73 4.48 -26.52
CA HIS A 225 -1.36 5.80 -26.66
C HIS A 225 -0.36 6.93 -26.26
N PRO A 226 -0.27 8.02 -27.04
CA PRO A 226 0.75 9.06 -26.82
C PRO A 226 0.66 9.76 -25.45
N LEU A 227 -0.53 9.78 -24.84
CA LEU A 227 -0.76 10.39 -23.53
C LEU A 227 -0.61 9.41 -22.36
N ILE A 228 -0.32 8.12 -22.62
CA ILE A 228 -0.10 7.11 -21.58
C ILE A 228 1.39 6.86 -21.44
N GLY A 229 1.96 7.27 -20.32
CA GLY A 229 3.36 7.07 -20.00
C GLY A 229 3.64 5.65 -19.52
N GLU A 230 2.82 5.16 -18.59
CA GLU A 230 2.95 3.82 -18.01
C GLU A 230 1.59 3.22 -17.68
N VAL A 231 1.47 1.89 -17.88
CA VAL A 231 0.40 1.06 -17.34
C VAL A 231 1.03 0.04 -16.40
N ARG A 232 0.76 0.16 -15.12
CA ARG A 232 1.32 -0.71 -14.06
C ARG A 232 0.21 -1.35 -13.25
N GLY A 233 0.46 -2.51 -12.65
CA GLY A 233 -0.51 -3.14 -11.78
C GLY A 233 -0.24 -4.61 -11.50
N VAL A 234 -1.02 -5.18 -10.59
CA VAL A 234 -0.99 -6.58 -10.18
C VAL A 234 -2.36 -7.04 -9.71
N GLY A 235 -2.75 -8.26 -10.08
CA GLY A 235 -4.08 -8.78 -9.77
C GLY A 235 -5.18 -7.88 -10.35
N LEU A 236 -6.11 -7.43 -9.51
CA LEU A 236 -7.17 -6.48 -9.86
C LEU A 236 -6.91 -5.06 -9.29
N ALA A 237 -5.66 -4.64 -9.30
CA ALA A 237 -5.26 -3.28 -8.99
C ALA A 237 -4.32 -2.77 -10.10
N ALA A 238 -4.62 -1.60 -10.67
CA ALA A 238 -3.81 -1.00 -11.73
C ALA A 238 -3.78 0.52 -11.64
N GLY A 239 -2.70 1.10 -12.18
CA GLY A 239 -2.53 2.53 -12.38
C GLY A 239 -2.16 2.81 -13.83
N ILE A 240 -2.80 3.80 -14.44
CA ILE A 240 -2.49 4.31 -15.77
C ILE A 240 -1.98 5.73 -15.58
N GLU A 241 -0.70 5.95 -15.81
CA GLU A 241 -0.09 7.27 -15.66
C GLU A 241 -0.18 8.05 -16.95
N LEU A 242 -0.83 9.21 -16.87
CA LEU A 242 -0.96 10.12 -18.00
C LEU A 242 0.24 11.07 -18.05
N VAL A 243 0.74 11.33 -19.26
CA VAL A 243 1.88 12.21 -19.51
C VAL A 243 1.58 13.17 -20.66
N ARG A 244 2.21 14.32 -20.64
CA ARG A 244 2.16 15.30 -21.72
C ARG A 244 3.00 14.84 -22.92
N ASP A 245 4.16 14.29 -22.62
CA ASP A 245 5.10 13.76 -23.61
C ASP A 245 5.64 12.43 -23.11
N LYS A 246 5.41 11.38 -23.90
CA LYS A 246 5.78 10.02 -23.55
C LYS A 246 7.29 9.77 -23.66
N ALA A 247 7.96 10.40 -24.61
CA ALA A 247 9.39 10.19 -24.86
C ALA A 247 10.24 10.79 -23.73
N THR A 248 9.84 11.94 -23.22
CA THR A 248 10.52 12.64 -22.13
C THR A 248 9.94 12.32 -20.75
N LYS A 249 8.84 11.56 -20.70
CA LYS A 249 8.05 11.32 -19.49
C LYS A 249 7.50 12.61 -18.86
N GLU A 250 7.37 13.70 -19.62
CA GLU A 250 6.92 15.00 -19.11
C GLU A 250 5.50 14.90 -18.57
N ALA A 251 5.31 15.31 -17.31
CA ALA A 251 3.99 15.38 -16.68
C ALA A 251 3.18 16.58 -17.18
N PHE A 252 1.86 16.51 -17.10
CA PHE A 252 1.03 17.69 -17.29
C PHE A 252 1.23 18.68 -16.15
N SER A 253 0.99 19.97 -16.44
CA SER A 253 0.86 20.96 -15.36
C SER A 253 -0.33 20.59 -14.47
N PRO A 254 -0.15 20.50 -13.13
CA PRO A 254 -1.26 20.18 -12.21
C PRO A 254 -2.48 21.11 -12.35
N LYS A 255 -2.26 22.34 -12.84
CA LYS A 255 -3.33 23.32 -13.08
C LYS A 255 -4.31 22.91 -14.18
N LEU A 256 -3.91 22.00 -15.07
CA LEU A 256 -4.77 21.51 -16.16
C LEU A 256 -5.79 20.48 -15.65
N GLY A 257 -5.52 19.79 -14.55
CA GLY A 257 -6.42 18.79 -13.95
C GLY A 257 -6.79 17.65 -14.89
N VAL A 258 -5.83 17.17 -15.71
CA VAL A 258 -6.07 16.20 -16.78
C VAL A 258 -6.64 14.89 -16.24
N GLY A 259 -6.10 14.38 -15.14
CA GLY A 259 -6.62 13.17 -14.49
C GLY A 259 -8.07 13.35 -14.03
N GLY A 260 -8.40 14.50 -13.42
CA GLY A 260 -9.77 14.82 -13.00
C GLY A 260 -10.74 14.94 -14.18
N TYR A 261 -10.30 15.56 -15.28
CA TYR A 261 -11.08 15.62 -16.52
C TYR A 261 -11.36 14.20 -17.06
N PHE A 262 -10.33 13.36 -17.14
CA PHE A 262 -10.50 11.99 -17.60
C PHE A 262 -11.46 11.19 -16.70
N GLN A 263 -11.35 11.34 -15.39
CA GLN A 263 -12.26 10.73 -14.42
C GLN A 263 -13.72 11.14 -14.67
N SER A 264 -13.97 12.43 -14.93
CA SER A 264 -15.31 12.93 -15.22
C SER A 264 -15.87 12.37 -16.53
N GLN A 265 -15.06 12.32 -17.59
CA GLN A 265 -15.46 11.73 -18.86
C GLN A 265 -15.74 10.21 -18.73
N ALA A 266 -14.90 9.48 -18.00
CA ALA A 266 -15.14 8.07 -17.72
C ALA A 266 -16.47 7.85 -16.98
N GLN A 267 -16.82 8.73 -16.04
CA GLN A 267 -18.07 8.67 -15.31
C GLN A 267 -19.28 8.92 -16.20
N GLU A 268 -19.21 9.84 -17.16
CA GLU A 268 -20.26 10.07 -18.17
C GLU A 268 -20.49 8.83 -19.03
N GLU A 269 -19.43 8.07 -19.32
CA GLU A 269 -19.49 6.79 -20.03
C GLU A 269 -19.87 5.59 -19.13
N GLY A 270 -20.23 5.84 -17.85
CA GLY A 270 -20.66 4.82 -16.89
C GLY A 270 -19.53 4.09 -16.17
N LEU A 271 -18.28 4.56 -16.26
CA LEU A 271 -17.13 3.95 -15.60
C LEU A 271 -16.65 4.80 -14.42
N LEU A 272 -16.78 4.28 -13.19
CA LEU A 272 -16.27 4.91 -11.99
C LEU A 272 -14.80 4.50 -11.77
N ILE A 273 -13.91 5.46 -11.95
CA ILE A 273 -12.47 5.32 -11.66
C ILE A 273 -12.02 6.46 -10.73
N ARG A 274 -10.80 6.38 -10.24
CA ARG A 274 -10.23 7.43 -9.37
C ARG A 274 -9.00 8.04 -10.01
N ALA A 275 -8.97 9.35 -10.13
CA ALA A 275 -7.75 10.10 -10.45
C ALA A 275 -6.93 10.38 -9.17
N ILE A 276 -5.64 10.11 -9.24
CA ILE A 276 -4.62 10.44 -8.23
C ILE A 276 -3.59 11.32 -8.93
N GLY A 277 -3.80 12.63 -8.89
CA GLY A 277 -3.15 13.53 -9.84
C GLY A 277 -3.50 13.10 -11.27
N ASP A 278 -2.51 12.88 -12.09
CA ASP A 278 -2.66 12.38 -13.46
C ASP A 278 -2.49 10.85 -13.60
N THR A 279 -2.57 10.12 -12.50
CA THR A 279 -2.64 8.65 -12.52
C THR A 279 -4.09 8.20 -12.30
N LEU A 280 -4.61 7.38 -13.20
CA LEU A 280 -5.92 6.78 -13.11
C LEU A 280 -5.81 5.44 -12.39
N ALA A 281 -6.38 5.34 -11.19
CA ALA A 281 -6.42 4.10 -10.43
C ALA A 281 -7.65 3.28 -10.78
N VAL A 282 -7.44 2.02 -11.15
CA VAL A 282 -8.48 1.07 -11.57
C VAL A 282 -8.45 -0.15 -10.63
N CYS A 283 -9.47 -0.26 -9.79
CA CYS A 283 -9.60 -1.32 -8.79
C CYS A 283 -11.03 -1.88 -8.81
N PRO A 284 -11.38 -2.73 -9.78
CA PRO A 284 -12.73 -3.26 -9.91
C PRO A 284 -13.12 -4.13 -8.70
N PRO A 285 -14.42 -4.40 -8.49
CA PRO A 285 -14.86 -5.39 -7.52
C PRO A 285 -14.20 -6.75 -7.75
N LEU A 286 -13.90 -7.48 -6.66
CA LEU A 286 -13.26 -8.81 -6.76
C LEU A 286 -14.15 -9.83 -7.52
N LEU A 287 -15.46 -9.56 -7.62
CA LEU A 287 -16.44 -10.38 -8.30
C LEU A 287 -16.67 -9.99 -9.77
N ILE A 288 -15.91 -9.04 -10.32
CA ILE A 288 -16.01 -8.66 -11.74
C ILE A 288 -15.90 -9.88 -12.65
N SER A 289 -16.65 -9.91 -13.76
CA SER A 289 -16.71 -11.02 -14.72
C SER A 289 -15.90 -10.74 -15.99
#